data_a4e6fcc5bbaa7f7a6b40393e02b68f56
#
_entry.id   a4e6fcc5bbaa7f7a6b40393e02b68f56
#
_cell.length_a   1.000
_cell.length_b   1.000
_cell.length_c   1.000
_cell.angle_alpha   90.00
_cell.angle_beta   90.00
_cell.angle_gamma   90.00
#
_symmetry.space_group_name_H-M   'P 1'
#
loop_
_entity.id
_entity.type
_entity.pdbx_description
1 polymer ?
#
loop_
_entity_poly.entity_id
_entity_poly.type
_entity_poly.pdbx_seq_one_letter_code
_entity_poly.pdbx_strand_id
1 'polypeptide(L)'
;MSNKELRATIREKAEEEERRFYDERVPEEWEEVLAPLGTDHIKEHITDAPWVVVLFRHSKRERKGELVPTYYSQESCGIAAGLFITAVHNMGLSTLPHTPSPMGFLREILDRPAHEHAMLLLPVGFPAEGARVPDLDRKSLEQVSEFRD
;
A
#
# COMPACT_ATOMS: atom_id res chain seq x y z
N MET A 1 -9.25 10.00 -1.81
CA MET A 1 -9.80 10.05 -3.20
C MET A 1 -11.05 9.19 -3.25
N SER A 2 -12.20 9.77 -3.63
CA SER A 2 -13.50 9.08 -3.74
C SER A 2 -14.02 9.02 -5.18
N ASN A 3 -13.36 9.67 -6.13
CA ASN A 3 -13.75 9.69 -7.54
C ASN A 3 -13.75 8.25 -8.11
N LYS A 4 -14.90 7.79 -8.62
CA LYS A 4 -15.11 6.42 -9.08
C LYS A 4 -14.33 6.10 -10.36
N GLU A 5 -14.29 7.03 -11.30
CA GLU A 5 -13.58 6.84 -12.57
C GLU A 5 -12.08 6.75 -12.34
N LEU A 6 -11.54 7.63 -11.48
CA LEU A 6 -10.12 7.62 -11.13
C LEU A 6 -9.73 6.33 -10.40
N ARG A 7 -10.58 5.81 -9.51
CA ARG A 7 -10.35 4.52 -8.84
C ARG A 7 -10.40 3.36 -9.82
N ALA A 8 -11.31 3.39 -10.80
CA ALA A 8 -11.37 2.37 -11.85
C ALA A 8 -10.10 2.36 -12.72
N THR A 9 -9.60 3.53 -13.11
CA THR A 9 -8.33 3.65 -13.85
C THR A 9 -7.14 3.13 -13.04
N ILE A 10 -7.09 3.44 -11.75
CA ILE A 10 -6.04 2.93 -10.86
C ILE A 10 -6.13 1.42 -10.72
N ARG A 11 -7.35 0.86 -10.56
CA ARG A 11 -7.57 -0.58 -10.50
C ARG A 11 -7.08 -1.27 -11.76
N GLU A 12 -7.47 -0.81 -12.93
CA GLU A 12 -7.06 -1.36 -14.22
C GLU A 12 -5.53 -1.45 -14.33
N LYS A 13 -4.83 -0.34 -14.00
CA LYS A 13 -3.37 -0.33 -14.04
C LYS A 13 -2.71 -1.18 -12.97
N ALA A 14 -3.27 -1.22 -11.76
CA ALA A 14 -2.78 -2.10 -10.71
C ALA A 14 -2.93 -3.58 -11.12
N GLU A 15 -4.08 -3.99 -11.65
CA GLU A 15 -4.33 -5.35 -12.13
C GLU A 15 -3.42 -5.73 -13.30
N GLU A 16 -3.08 -4.78 -14.20
CA GLU A 16 -2.11 -5.00 -15.27
C GLU A 16 -0.71 -5.31 -14.72
N GLU A 17 -0.21 -4.53 -13.75
CA GLU A 17 1.09 -4.75 -13.13
C GLU A 17 1.13 -6.03 -12.28
N GLU A 18 0.06 -6.31 -11.53
CA GLU A 18 -0.06 -7.53 -10.73
C GLU A 18 -0.12 -8.78 -11.62
N ARG A 19 -0.82 -8.73 -12.77
CA ARG A 19 -0.81 -9.84 -13.72
C ARG A 19 0.59 -10.15 -14.22
N ARG A 20 1.37 -9.12 -14.61
CA ARG A 20 2.76 -9.32 -14.99
C ARG A 20 3.62 -9.86 -13.85
N PHE A 21 3.31 -9.47 -12.60
CA PHE A 21 4.01 -10.00 -11.44
C PHE A 21 3.75 -11.49 -11.26
N TYR A 22 2.48 -11.91 -11.26
CA TYR A 22 2.11 -13.32 -11.08
C TYR A 22 2.54 -14.20 -12.27
N ASP A 23 2.46 -13.68 -13.50
CA ASP A 23 2.78 -14.46 -14.70
C ASP A 23 4.31 -14.59 -14.95
N GLU A 24 5.12 -13.60 -14.54
CA GLU A 24 6.50 -13.50 -15.01
C GLU A 24 7.54 -13.30 -13.88
N ARG A 25 7.15 -12.82 -12.71
CA ARG A 25 8.10 -12.30 -11.70
C ARG A 25 7.95 -12.87 -10.30
N VAL A 26 6.86 -13.57 -10.01
CA VAL A 26 6.65 -14.12 -8.67
C VAL A 26 7.68 -15.23 -8.40
N PRO A 27 8.45 -15.15 -7.31
CA PRO A 27 9.33 -16.26 -6.93
C PRO A 27 8.52 -17.47 -6.46
N GLU A 28 8.97 -18.69 -6.76
CA GLU A 28 8.31 -19.94 -6.35
C GLU A 28 8.03 -20.00 -4.83
N GLU A 29 9.00 -19.54 -4.02
CA GLU A 29 8.84 -19.42 -2.56
C GLU A 29 7.67 -18.51 -2.15
N TRP A 30 7.40 -17.46 -2.93
CA TRP A 30 6.30 -16.55 -2.66
C TRP A 30 4.95 -17.13 -3.08
N GLU A 31 4.90 -17.91 -4.14
CA GLU A 31 3.67 -18.61 -4.56
C GLU A 31 3.15 -19.51 -3.44
N GLU A 32 4.02 -20.28 -2.79
CA GLU A 32 3.65 -21.13 -1.66
C GLU A 32 3.09 -20.35 -0.47
N VAL A 33 3.66 -19.16 -0.18
CA VAL A 33 3.21 -18.30 0.93
C VAL A 33 1.92 -17.56 0.61
N LEU A 34 1.73 -17.15 -0.65
CA LEU A 34 0.56 -16.39 -1.09
C LEU A 34 -0.65 -17.27 -1.37
N ALA A 35 -0.45 -18.52 -1.79
CA ALA A 35 -1.54 -19.45 -2.13
C ALA A 35 -2.62 -19.59 -1.02
N PRO A 36 -2.26 -19.76 0.27
CA PRO A 36 -3.26 -19.85 1.35
C PRO A 36 -4.05 -18.55 1.57
N LEU A 37 -3.51 -17.41 1.13
CA LEU A 37 -4.16 -16.10 1.25
C LEU A 37 -5.16 -15.84 0.11
N GLY A 38 -5.14 -16.67 -0.95
CA GLY A 38 -6.02 -16.53 -2.11
C GLY A 38 -5.80 -15.21 -2.86
N THR A 39 -4.58 -14.65 -2.83
CA THR A 39 -4.27 -13.42 -3.55
C THR A 39 -4.01 -13.71 -5.03
N ASP A 40 -4.53 -12.86 -5.88
CA ASP A 40 -4.34 -12.91 -7.32
C ASP A 40 -4.17 -11.50 -7.91
N HIS A 41 -4.20 -11.39 -9.24
CA HIS A 41 -4.08 -10.09 -9.90
C HIS A 41 -5.36 -9.24 -9.85
N ILE A 42 -6.49 -9.77 -9.39
CA ILE A 42 -7.77 -9.04 -9.32
C ILE A 42 -7.82 -8.18 -8.05
N LYS A 43 -8.06 -6.87 -8.19
CA LYS A 43 -7.96 -5.89 -7.11
C LYS A 43 -9.26 -5.11 -6.90
N GLU A 44 -10.38 -5.84 -6.73
CA GLU A 44 -11.72 -5.27 -6.55
C GLU A 44 -11.80 -4.27 -5.39
N HIS A 45 -11.04 -4.50 -4.33
CA HIS A 45 -10.98 -3.63 -3.16
C HIS A 45 -10.61 -2.17 -3.48
N ILE A 46 -9.96 -1.88 -4.64
CA ILE A 46 -9.65 -0.52 -5.07
C ILE A 46 -10.93 0.23 -5.49
N THR A 47 -11.89 -0.46 -6.07
CA THR A 47 -13.17 0.12 -6.51
C THR A 47 -14.28 -0.06 -5.50
N ASP A 48 -14.28 -1.12 -4.70
CA ASP A 48 -15.30 -1.43 -3.71
C ASP A 48 -15.22 -0.50 -2.51
N ALA A 49 -13.99 -0.22 -2.06
CA ALA A 49 -13.80 0.75 -0.98
C ALA A 49 -14.27 2.15 -1.41
N PRO A 50 -15.02 2.88 -0.57
CA PRO A 50 -15.48 4.23 -0.90
C PRO A 50 -14.35 5.24 -1.04
N TRP A 51 -13.21 4.98 -0.42
CA TRP A 51 -12.03 5.83 -0.42
C TRP A 51 -10.76 5.04 -0.75
N VAL A 52 -9.86 5.68 -1.51
CA VAL A 52 -8.50 5.21 -1.69
C VAL A 52 -7.54 6.33 -1.30
N VAL A 53 -6.58 6.01 -0.46
CA VAL A 53 -5.48 6.89 -0.09
C VAL A 53 -4.20 6.38 -0.76
N VAL A 54 -3.47 7.26 -1.42
CA VAL A 54 -2.14 6.95 -1.96
C VAL A 54 -1.12 7.75 -1.17
N LEU A 55 -0.21 7.06 -0.53
CA LEU A 55 0.89 7.68 0.21
C LEU A 55 2.07 7.90 -0.74
N PHE A 56 2.46 9.17 -0.90
CA PHE A 56 3.64 9.54 -1.66
C PHE A 56 4.76 9.98 -0.71
N ARG A 57 5.95 9.46 -0.93
CA ARG A 57 7.16 10.00 -0.29
C ARG A 57 7.81 11.05 -1.18
N HIS A 58 8.36 12.09 -0.59
CA HIS A 58 9.13 13.10 -1.29
C HIS A 58 10.62 12.73 -1.30
N SER A 59 11.20 12.48 -2.47
CA SER A 59 12.65 12.30 -2.60
C SER A 59 13.43 13.61 -2.55
N LYS A 60 12.72 14.73 -2.81
CA LYS A 60 13.25 16.09 -2.70
C LYS A 60 12.23 16.99 -2.03
N ARG A 61 12.69 18.06 -1.38
CA ARG A 61 11.88 19.13 -0.81
C ARG A 61 12.38 20.48 -1.27
N GLU A 62 11.50 21.46 -1.30
CA GLU A 62 11.89 22.82 -1.58
C GLU A 62 12.61 23.45 -0.36
N ARG A 63 13.73 24.10 -0.63
CA ARG A 63 14.46 24.91 0.34
C ARG A 63 15.04 26.13 -0.37
N LYS A 64 14.57 27.32 -0.01
CA LYS A 64 15.00 28.62 -0.58
C LYS A 64 14.84 28.67 -2.12
N GLY A 65 13.76 28.10 -2.67
CA GLY A 65 13.48 28.08 -4.11
C GLY A 65 14.18 26.98 -4.89
N GLU A 66 14.95 26.09 -4.24
CA GLU A 66 15.63 24.96 -4.87
C GLU A 66 15.13 23.62 -4.33
N LEU A 67 15.10 22.61 -5.19
CA LEU A 67 14.79 21.23 -4.80
C LEU A 67 16.06 20.53 -4.28
N VAL A 68 16.09 20.27 -2.98
CA VAL A 68 17.18 19.55 -2.31
C VAL A 68 16.74 18.14 -1.90
N PRO A 69 17.65 17.16 -1.85
CA PRO A 69 17.34 15.81 -1.39
C PRO A 69 16.68 15.77 -0.02
N THR A 70 15.76 14.83 0.19
CA THR A 70 15.13 14.55 1.48
C THR A 70 15.79 13.32 2.10
N TYR A 71 16.21 13.45 3.37
CA TYR A 71 16.72 12.33 4.14
C TYR A 71 15.59 11.62 4.90
N TYR A 72 15.71 10.33 5.13
CA TYR A 72 14.77 9.51 5.91
C TYR A 72 13.32 9.56 5.42
N SER A 73 13.11 9.80 4.10
CA SER A 73 11.76 9.92 3.56
C SER A 73 10.98 8.61 3.56
N GLN A 74 11.66 7.47 3.43
CA GLN A 74 11.04 6.14 3.50
C GLN A 74 10.62 5.82 4.93
N GLU A 75 11.51 6.00 5.88
CA GLU A 75 11.28 5.76 7.30
C GLU A 75 10.14 6.64 7.82
N SER A 76 10.15 7.93 7.49
CA SER A 76 9.09 8.87 7.86
C SER A 76 7.74 8.48 7.29
N CYS A 77 7.69 8.07 6.02
CA CYS A 77 6.46 7.60 5.39
C CYS A 77 6.00 6.26 5.97
N GLY A 78 6.91 5.35 6.32
CA GLY A 78 6.58 4.10 7.00
C GLY A 78 5.93 4.33 8.36
N ILE A 79 6.48 5.25 9.16
CA ILE A 79 5.89 5.67 10.44
C ILE A 79 4.50 6.28 10.23
N ALA A 80 4.36 7.21 9.26
CA ALA A 80 3.08 7.84 8.94
C ALA A 80 2.03 6.81 8.49
N ALA A 81 2.43 5.82 7.67
CA ALA A 81 1.56 4.72 7.24
C ALA A 81 1.07 3.89 8.43
N GLY A 82 1.96 3.52 9.34
CA GLY A 82 1.59 2.76 10.54
C GLY A 82 0.61 3.52 11.43
N LEU A 83 0.83 4.81 11.66
CA LEU A 83 -0.10 5.67 12.40
C LEU A 83 -1.46 5.80 11.70
N PHE A 84 -1.47 5.96 10.38
CA PHE A 84 -2.70 6.03 9.58
C PHE A 84 -3.49 4.73 9.67
N ILE A 85 -2.86 3.57 9.47
CA ILE A 85 -3.50 2.25 9.56
C ILE A 85 -4.09 2.03 10.95
N THR A 86 -3.34 2.38 11.99
CA THR A 86 -3.81 2.29 13.39
C THR A 86 -5.03 3.19 13.62
N ALA A 87 -5.01 4.42 13.12
CA ALA A 87 -6.14 5.34 13.25
C ALA A 87 -7.39 4.81 12.51
N VAL A 88 -7.24 4.32 11.28
CA VAL A 88 -8.32 3.70 10.49
C VAL A 88 -8.94 2.53 11.27
N HIS A 89 -8.11 1.64 11.82
CA HIS A 89 -8.57 0.50 12.62
C HIS A 89 -9.34 0.94 13.87
N ASN A 90 -8.82 1.91 14.62
CA ASN A 90 -9.49 2.44 15.82
C ASN A 90 -10.84 3.13 15.53
N MET A 91 -11.04 3.58 14.31
CA MET A 91 -12.32 4.13 13.85
C MET A 91 -13.33 3.04 13.43
N GLY A 92 -12.99 1.76 13.53
CA GLY A 92 -13.81 0.64 13.06
C GLY A 92 -13.87 0.50 11.55
N LEU A 93 -12.91 1.09 10.84
CA LEU A 93 -12.75 0.97 9.40
C LEU A 93 -11.72 -0.11 9.05
N SER A 94 -11.77 -0.58 7.81
CA SER A 94 -10.81 -1.53 7.25
C SER A 94 -9.95 -0.86 6.19
N THR A 95 -8.71 -1.32 6.08
CA THR A 95 -7.78 -0.95 5.03
C THR A 95 -6.84 -2.11 4.70
N LEU A 96 -6.33 -2.12 3.49
CA LEU A 96 -5.33 -3.08 3.03
C LEU A 96 -4.15 -2.31 2.44
N PRO A 97 -2.94 -2.36 3.04
CA PRO A 97 -1.74 -1.84 2.40
C PRO A 97 -1.43 -2.64 1.14
N HIS A 98 -1.43 -1.96 -0.01
CA HIS A 98 -1.23 -2.56 -1.31
C HIS A 98 -0.11 -1.85 -2.08
N THR A 99 0.77 -2.62 -2.71
CA THR A 99 1.95 -2.13 -3.45
C THR A 99 2.03 -2.76 -4.83
N PRO A 100 1.14 -2.39 -5.79
CA PRO A 100 1.17 -2.91 -7.16
C PRO A 100 2.44 -2.41 -7.87
N SER A 101 3.51 -3.18 -7.80
CA SER A 101 4.84 -2.76 -8.24
C SER A 101 5.13 -3.14 -9.70
N PRO A 102 5.68 -2.20 -10.52
CA PRO A 102 6.13 -0.84 -10.17
C PRO A 102 4.98 0.18 -10.08
N MET A 103 4.99 1.02 -9.04
CA MET A 103 3.91 1.98 -8.76
C MET A 103 4.03 3.32 -9.49
N GLY A 104 4.87 3.42 -10.52
CA GLY A 104 5.10 4.67 -11.29
C GLY A 104 3.82 5.23 -11.92
N PHE A 105 2.92 4.35 -12.37
CA PHE A 105 1.63 4.72 -12.96
C PHE A 105 0.75 5.59 -12.03
N LEU A 106 0.84 5.41 -10.71
CA LEU A 106 0.10 6.24 -9.76
C LEU A 106 0.52 7.71 -9.81
N ARG A 107 1.80 7.98 -10.03
CA ARG A 107 2.28 9.35 -10.19
C ARG A 107 1.70 9.98 -11.45
N GLU A 108 1.64 9.23 -12.54
CA GLU A 108 1.12 9.68 -13.82
C GLU A 108 -0.38 9.94 -13.77
N ILE A 109 -1.16 8.96 -13.30
CA ILE A 109 -2.63 9.07 -13.17
C ILE A 109 -3.03 10.22 -12.25
N LEU A 110 -2.27 10.47 -11.19
CA LEU A 110 -2.58 11.47 -10.17
C LEU A 110 -1.87 12.81 -10.41
N ASP A 111 -1.19 12.97 -11.55
CA ASP A 111 -0.46 14.18 -11.96
C ASP A 111 0.47 14.70 -10.84
N ARG A 112 1.29 13.79 -10.29
CA ARG A 112 2.20 14.14 -9.20
C ARG A 112 3.60 14.49 -9.72
N PRO A 113 4.28 15.47 -9.08
CA PRO A 113 5.62 15.87 -9.46
C PRO A 113 6.63 14.72 -9.48
N ALA A 114 7.67 14.82 -10.31
CA ALA A 114 8.68 13.76 -10.49
C ALA A 114 9.43 13.36 -9.20
N HIS A 115 9.47 14.22 -8.20
CA HIS A 115 10.11 13.95 -6.91
C HIS A 115 9.17 13.29 -5.88
N GLU A 116 7.91 13.06 -6.23
CA GLU A 116 6.95 12.31 -5.43
C GLU A 116 6.87 10.87 -5.96
N HIS A 117 7.08 9.92 -5.06
CA HIS A 117 7.07 8.49 -5.37
C HIS A 117 5.99 7.80 -4.56
N ALA A 118 5.07 7.11 -5.24
CA ALA A 118 4.06 6.31 -4.55
C ALA A 118 4.75 5.23 -3.71
N MET A 119 4.28 5.05 -2.48
CA MET A 119 4.82 4.09 -1.53
C MET A 119 3.78 3.05 -1.10
N LEU A 120 2.54 3.46 -0.89
CA LEU A 120 1.42 2.59 -0.53
C LEU A 120 0.14 3.08 -1.17
N LEU A 121 -0.72 2.16 -1.54
CA LEU A 121 -2.11 2.37 -1.89
C LEU A 121 -2.96 1.74 -0.79
N LEU A 122 -3.90 2.49 -0.23
CA LEU A 122 -4.67 2.12 0.96
C LEU A 122 -6.16 2.34 0.67
N PRO A 123 -6.90 1.32 0.20
CA PRO A 123 -8.37 1.36 0.18
C PRO A 123 -8.89 1.47 1.61
N VAL A 124 -9.91 2.29 1.83
CA VAL A 124 -10.50 2.53 3.17
C VAL A 124 -12.02 2.49 3.06
N GLY A 125 -12.64 1.71 3.93
CA GLY A 125 -14.08 1.58 4.04
C GLY A 125 -14.50 0.81 5.28
N PHE A 126 -15.80 0.66 5.49
CA PHE A 126 -16.29 -0.29 6.50
C PHE A 126 -16.04 -1.72 6.03
N PRO A 127 -15.73 -2.65 6.96
CA PRO A 127 -15.64 -4.06 6.62
C PRO A 127 -16.98 -4.55 6.06
N ALA A 128 -16.93 -5.39 5.03
CA ALA A 128 -18.13 -6.06 4.53
C ALA A 128 -18.71 -6.98 5.61
N GLU A 129 -20.02 -7.26 5.54
CA GLU A 129 -20.65 -8.21 6.44
C GLU A 129 -19.99 -9.60 6.26
N GLY A 130 -19.57 -10.20 7.36
CA GLY A 130 -18.88 -11.49 7.33
C GLY A 130 -17.44 -11.45 6.80
N ALA A 131 -16.85 -10.27 6.62
CA ALA A 131 -15.45 -10.14 6.21
C ALA A 131 -14.53 -10.93 7.17
N ARG A 132 -13.58 -11.65 6.58
CA ARG A 132 -12.59 -12.44 7.34
C ARG A 132 -11.20 -11.96 6.98
N VAL A 133 -10.27 -12.16 7.89
CA VAL A 133 -8.84 -11.96 7.70
C VAL A 133 -8.12 -13.28 7.91
N PRO A 134 -6.93 -13.48 7.31
CA PRO A 134 -6.12 -14.66 7.59
C PRO A 134 -5.81 -14.77 9.09
N ASP A 135 -5.94 -15.97 9.64
CA ASP A 135 -5.57 -16.28 11.02
C ASP A 135 -4.06 -16.52 11.07
N LEU A 136 -3.31 -15.44 11.25
CA LEU A 136 -1.85 -15.46 11.24
C LEU A 136 -1.31 -15.31 12.65
N ASP A 137 -0.39 -16.20 13.00
CA ASP A 137 0.38 -16.08 14.25
C ASP A 137 1.31 -14.86 14.21
N ARG A 138 1.53 -14.28 15.37
CA ARG A 138 2.54 -13.25 15.58
C ARG A 138 3.72 -13.82 16.32
N LYS A 139 4.91 -13.37 15.98
CA LYS A 139 6.12 -13.71 16.75
C LYS A 139 5.95 -13.30 18.21
N SER A 140 6.45 -14.12 19.13
CA SER A 140 6.47 -13.78 20.55
C SER A 140 7.42 -12.60 20.82
N LEU A 141 7.27 -11.99 22.01
CA LEU A 141 8.14 -10.87 22.39
C LEU A 141 9.62 -11.27 22.38
N GLU A 142 9.95 -12.47 22.83
CA GLU A 142 11.31 -13.02 22.87
C GLU A 142 11.89 -13.24 21.47
N GLN A 143 11.03 -13.46 20.47
CA GLN A 143 11.47 -13.62 19.07
C GLN A 143 11.76 -12.30 18.37
N VAL A 144 11.25 -11.18 18.89
CA VAL A 144 11.36 -9.86 18.24
C VAL A 144 12.14 -8.84 19.06
N SER A 145 12.52 -9.18 20.30
CA SER A 145 13.25 -8.29 21.20
C SER A 145 14.30 -9.02 22.02
N GLU A 146 15.34 -8.30 22.39
CA GLU A 146 16.37 -8.70 23.31
C GLU A 146 16.53 -7.60 24.36
N PHE A 147 16.43 -7.96 25.66
CA PHE A 147 16.68 -7.04 26.77
C PHE A 147 18.12 -7.23 27.25
N ARG A 148 18.85 -6.13 27.37
CA ARG A 148 20.23 -6.11 27.91
C ARG A 148 20.25 -5.18 29.10
N ASP A 149 20.62 -5.72 30.24
CA ASP A 149 20.80 -4.98 31.50
C ASP A 149 22.16 -4.27 31.52
#